data_b73cc2c6c1ae663ff94758892c39c6d3
#
_entry.id   b73cc2c6c1ae663ff94758892c39c6d3
#
_cell.length_a   1.000
_cell.length_b   1.000
_cell.length_c   1.000
_cell.angle_alpha   90.00
_cell.angle_beta   90.00
_cell.angle_gamma   90.00
#
_symmetry.space_group_name_H-M   'P 1'
#
loop_
_entity.id
_entity.type
_entity.pdbx_description
1 polymer ?
#
loop_
_entity_poly.entity_id
_entity_poly.type
_entity_poly.pdbx_seq_one_letter_code
_entity_poly.pdbx_strand_id
1 'polypeptide(L)'
;MSKKIVVIGGVAGGASVAARARRLDESAQITMFEKGPNVSFSNCVLPYHLSGTIENADDIVLMDPKQFKGQYNIDAVVNHEVTAIDAAKQTVTVKDVKTGDTEVVPYDDLFLSPGADPILPKSIAGIDGDNVFTMRNVDDIRRIKAYLEQQQVHNVTVVGGGFIGVETAENLISGGYQVNLVEGQDHILATLDDDMAQIVQKTMLDHNVNLVTGDTVTQIGAKTVTLASGKTLTSEEIGRAHV
;
A
#
# COMPACT_ATOMS: atom_id res chain seq x y z
N MET A 1 -8.86 5.01 -37.78
CA MET A 1 -7.75 5.36 -36.83
C MET A 1 -7.79 4.38 -35.69
N SER A 2 -6.64 3.93 -35.18
CA SER A 2 -6.61 3.08 -33.99
C SER A 2 -7.09 3.86 -32.76
N LYS A 3 -7.86 3.20 -31.89
CA LYS A 3 -8.44 3.80 -30.69
C LYS A 3 -7.35 4.08 -29.67
N LYS A 4 -7.38 5.26 -29.04
CA LYS A 4 -6.45 5.66 -27.98
C LYS A 4 -7.10 5.37 -26.62
N ILE A 5 -6.54 4.44 -25.87
CA ILE A 5 -7.00 4.06 -24.54
C ILE A 5 -5.96 4.51 -23.52
N VAL A 6 -6.40 5.32 -22.56
CA VAL A 6 -5.58 5.72 -21.42
C VAL A 6 -6.08 5.02 -20.16
N VAL A 7 -5.15 4.46 -19.38
CA VAL A 7 -5.42 3.81 -18.11
C VAL A 7 -4.64 4.56 -17.02
N ILE A 8 -5.33 5.01 -15.99
CA ILE A 8 -4.74 5.68 -14.82
C ILE A 8 -4.57 4.67 -13.69
N GLY A 9 -3.33 4.48 -13.26
CA GLY A 9 -2.92 3.48 -12.27
C GLY A 9 -2.48 2.18 -12.92
N GLY A 10 -1.32 1.69 -12.56
CA GLY A 10 -0.64 0.57 -13.21
C GLY A 10 -0.59 -0.73 -12.41
N VAL A 11 -1.31 -0.83 -11.28
CA VAL A 11 -1.28 -2.02 -10.42
C VAL A 11 -2.45 -2.96 -10.76
N ALA A 12 -3.14 -3.55 -9.80
CA ALA A 12 -4.10 -4.63 -10.03
C ALA A 12 -5.21 -4.26 -11.02
N GLY A 13 -5.95 -3.16 -10.78
CA GLY A 13 -7.07 -2.74 -11.62
C GLY A 13 -6.63 -2.31 -13.01
N GLY A 14 -5.68 -1.39 -13.08
CA GLY A 14 -5.22 -0.82 -14.35
C GLY A 14 -4.50 -1.83 -15.24
N ALA A 15 -3.59 -2.62 -14.68
CA ALA A 15 -2.91 -3.70 -15.42
C ALA A 15 -3.91 -4.72 -16.01
N SER A 16 -4.92 -5.10 -15.22
CA SER A 16 -5.98 -6.02 -15.66
C SER A 16 -6.83 -5.44 -16.78
N VAL A 17 -7.23 -4.15 -16.64
CA VAL A 17 -8.01 -3.43 -17.67
C VAL A 17 -7.20 -3.30 -18.94
N ALA A 18 -5.95 -2.84 -18.86
CA ALA A 18 -5.08 -2.67 -20.03
C ALA A 18 -4.88 -3.99 -20.79
N ALA A 19 -4.58 -5.08 -20.07
CA ALA A 19 -4.43 -6.40 -20.67
C ALA A 19 -5.76 -6.93 -21.26
N ARG A 20 -6.90 -6.64 -20.63
CA ARG A 20 -8.22 -7.02 -21.18
C ARG A 20 -8.57 -6.21 -22.41
N ALA A 21 -8.34 -4.89 -22.41
CA ALA A 21 -8.58 -4.02 -23.55
C ALA A 21 -7.76 -4.49 -24.76
N ARG A 22 -6.49 -4.84 -24.58
CA ARG A 22 -5.64 -5.39 -25.66
C ARG A 22 -6.21 -6.67 -26.26
N ARG A 23 -6.73 -7.57 -25.44
CA ARG A 23 -7.36 -8.81 -25.95
C ARG A 23 -8.65 -8.58 -26.73
N LEU A 24 -9.32 -7.46 -26.51
CA LEU A 24 -10.55 -7.08 -27.22
C LEU A 24 -10.29 -6.26 -28.48
N ASP A 25 -9.19 -5.49 -28.52
CA ASP A 25 -8.78 -4.69 -29.67
C ASP A 25 -7.25 -4.70 -29.81
N GLU A 26 -6.76 -5.51 -30.74
CA GLU A 26 -5.32 -5.60 -31.04
C GLU A 26 -4.75 -4.32 -31.67
N SER A 27 -5.60 -3.50 -32.29
CA SER A 27 -5.19 -2.28 -32.99
C SER A 27 -5.12 -1.06 -32.10
N ALA A 28 -5.71 -1.11 -30.88
CA ALA A 28 -5.75 0.02 -29.97
C ALA A 28 -4.36 0.47 -29.52
N GLN A 29 -4.17 1.77 -29.35
CA GLN A 29 -3.00 2.35 -28.70
C GLN A 29 -3.33 2.46 -27.21
N ILE A 30 -2.66 1.66 -26.36
CA ILE A 30 -2.94 1.59 -24.92
C ILE A 30 -1.75 2.18 -24.17
N THR A 31 -2.00 3.25 -23.42
CA THR A 31 -1.02 3.87 -22.52
C THR A 31 -1.54 3.77 -21.09
N MET A 32 -0.73 3.25 -20.19
CA MET A 32 -1.02 3.10 -18.76
C MET A 32 -0.04 3.96 -17.97
N PHE A 33 -0.56 4.94 -17.22
CA PHE A 33 0.25 5.83 -16.38
C PHE A 33 0.22 5.37 -14.93
N GLU A 34 1.41 5.26 -14.34
CA GLU A 34 1.60 4.91 -12.93
C GLU A 34 2.51 5.95 -12.25
N LYS A 35 2.02 6.52 -11.12
CA LYS A 35 2.79 7.53 -10.38
C LYS A 35 4.03 6.98 -9.70
N GLY A 36 3.98 5.69 -9.31
CA GLY A 36 5.10 4.99 -8.70
C GLY A 36 6.10 4.44 -9.71
N PRO A 37 7.22 3.88 -9.24
CA PRO A 37 8.27 3.32 -10.10
C PRO A 37 7.92 1.91 -10.62
N ASN A 38 6.92 1.24 -10.06
CA ASN A 38 6.57 -0.13 -10.39
C ASN A 38 5.12 -0.25 -10.85
N VAL A 39 4.89 -1.00 -11.91
CA VAL A 39 3.58 -1.48 -12.36
C VAL A 39 3.39 -2.95 -11.97
N SER A 40 2.14 -3.41 -11.93
CA SER A 40 1.80 -4.84 -11.79
C SER A 40 2.53 -5.55 -10.66
N PHE A 41 2.59 -4.95 -9.49
CA PHE A 41 3.09 -5.61 -8.30
C PHE A 41 1.93 -6.17 -7.45
N SER A 42 2.22 -7.20 -6.66
CA SER A 42 1.23 -7.85 -5.80
C SER A 42 1.15 -7.16 -4.44
N ASN A 43 0.10 -6.36 -4.23
CA ASN A 43 -0.12 -5.66 -2.95
C ASN A 43 -0.28 -6.64 -1.78
N CYS A 44 -0.96 -7.76 -2.01
CA CYS A 44 -1.27 -8.74 -0.97
C CYS A 44 -0.03 -9.46 -0.41
N VAL A 45 1.11 -9.41 -1.10
CA VAL A 45 2.32 -10.09 -0.64
C VAL A 45 3.35 -9.15 -0.02
N LEU A 46 3.07 -7.85 0.05
CA LEU A 46 3.96 -6.87 0.68
C LEU A 46 4.34 -7.27 2.13
N PRO A 47 3.40 -7.68 3.01
CA PRO A 47 3.75 -8.08 4.37
C PRO A 47 4.72 -9.26 4.44
N TYR A 48 4.69 -10.17 3.48
CA TYR A 48 5.53 -11.37 3.47
C TYR A 48 7.03 -11.09 3.28
N HIS A 49 7.36 -9.88 2.83
CA HIS A 49 8.76 -9.43 2.83
C HIS A 49 9.26 -9.09 4.24
N LEU A 50 8.38 -8.69 5.16
CA LEU A 50 8.74 -8.43 6.56
C LEU A 50 9.10 -9.71 7.31
N SER A 51 8.36 -10.80 7.05
CA SER A 51 8.67 -12.12 7.62
C SER A 51 9.92 -12.78 7.02
N GLY A 52 10.41 -12.28 5.86
CA GLY A 52 11.46 -12.94 5.09
C GLY A 52 10.97 -14.09 4.21
N THR A 53 9.66 -14.38 4.17
CA THR A 53 9.07 -15.38 3.25
C THR A 53 9.34 -15.00 1.78
N ILE A 54 9.30 -13.71 1.47
CA ILE A 54 9.80 -13.16 0.21
C ILE A 54 11.10 -12.43 0.53
N GLU A 55 12.22 -13.01 0.12
CA GLU A 55 13.55 -12.46 0.42
C GLU A 55 13.86 -11.20 -0.37
N ASN A 56 13.50 -11.18 -1.67
CA ASN A 56 13.76 -10.04 -2.54
C ASN A 56 12.46 -9.29 -2.87
N ALA A 57 12.39 -8.02 -2.51
CA ALA A 57 11.24 -7.16 -2.81
C ALA A 57 10.98 -7.01 -4.32
N ASP A 58 11.97 -7.25 -5.19
CA ASP A 58 11.78 -7.23 -6.64
C ASP A 58 10.88 -8.38 -7.13
N ASP A 59 10.82 -9.50 -6.41
CA ASP A 59 9.98 -10.64 -6.75
C ASP A 59 8.49 -10.35 -6.55
N ILE A 60 8.16 -9.26 -5.86
CA ILE A 60 6.79 -8.77 -5.70
C ILE A 60 6.26 -8.13 -7.01
N VAL A 61 7.16 -7.66 -7.89
CA VAL A 61 6.81 -7.05 -9.18
C VAL A 61 6.58 -8.15 -10.21
N LEU A 62 5.33 -8.34 -10.61
CA LEU A 62 4.93 -9.44 -11.51
C LEU A 62 5.31 -9.17 -12.96
N MET A 63 5.26 -7.91 -13.38
CA MET A 63 5.62 -7.47 -14.73
C MET A 63 6.19 -6.05 -14.70
N ASP A 64 7.24 -5.83 -15.46
CA ASP A 64 7.82 -4.53 -15.70
C ASP A 64 7.28 -3.85 -16.99
N PRO A 65 7.57 -2.56 -17.24
CA PRO A 65 7.14 -1.86 -18.44
C PRO A 65 7.60 -2.51 -19.77
N LYS A 66 8.79 -3.13 -19.79
CA LYS A 66 9.32 -3.79 -20.99
C LYS A 66 8.53 -5.07 -21.29
N GLN A 67 8.17 -5.81 -20.27
CA GLN A 67 7.32 -6.99 -20.39
C GLN A 67 5.92 -6.62 -20.87
N PHE A 68 5.30 -5.55 -20.35
CA PHE A 68 4.03 -5.02 -20.87
C PHE A 68 4.12 -4.66 -22.35
N LYS A 69 5.20 -3.98 -22.76
CA LYS A 69 5.42 -3.64 -24.17
C LYS A 69 5.61 -4.87 -25.03
N GLY A 70 6.48 -5.81 -24.60
CA GLY A 70 6.82 -7.00 -25.39
C GLY A 70 5.68 -8.01 -25.51
N GLN A 71 4.93 -8.25 -24.43
CA GLN A 71 3.88 -9.28 -24.41
C GLN A 71 2.52 -8.76 -24.87
N TYR A 72 2.18 -7.51 -24.55
CA TYR A 72 0.85 -6.96 -24.77
C TYR A 72 0.83 -5.73 -25.66
N ASN A 73 1.98 -5.23 -26.12
CA ASN A 73 2.09 -3.95 -26.82
C ASN A 73 1.35 -2.80 -26.09
N ILE A 74 1.52 -2.74 -24.76
CA ILE A 74 1.00 -1.70 -23.87
C ILE A 74 2.17 -0.81 -23.45
N ASP A 75 2.01 0.50 -23.57
CA ASP A 75 2.97 1.48 -23.07
C ASP A 75 2.67 1.75 -21.59
N ALA A 76 3.38 1.04 -20.68
CA ALA A 76 3.32 1.29 -19.26
C ALA A 76 4.34 2.36 -18.86
N VAL A 77 3.87 3.54 -18.48
CA VAL A 77 4.69 4.71 -18.19
C VAL A 77 4.70 4.93 -16.68
N VAL A 78 5.82 4.61 -16.04
CA VAL A 78 6.04 4.73 -14.60
C VAL A 78 6.60 6.11 -14.22
N ASN A 79 6.48 6.49 -12.95
CA ASN A 79 6.84 7.82 -12.42
C ASN A 79 6.09 8.96 -13.12
N HIS A 80 4.88 8.69 -13.60
CA HIS A 80 4.04 9.66 -14.28
C HIS A 80 2.66 9.71 -13.62
N GLU A 81 2.36 10.83 -13.01
CA GLU A 81 1.10 11.07 -12.30
C GLU A 81 0.10 11.79 -13.19
N VAL A 82 -1.09 11.25 -13.35
CA VAL A 82 -2.20 11.98 -13.96
C VAL A 82 -2.78 12.92 -12.90
N THR A 83 -2.65 14.22 -13.12
CA THR A 83 -3.02 15.27 -12.17
C THR A 83 -4.36 15.93 -12.48
N ALA A 84 -4.83 15.84 -13.73
CA ALA A 84 -6.13 16.40 -14.11
C ALA A 84 -6.74 15.63 -15.29
N ILE A 85 -8.07 15.68 -15.38
CA ILE A 85 -8.87 15.11 -16.48
C ILE A 85 -9.77 16.21 -17.03
N ASP A 86 -9.70 16.49 -18.33
CA ASP A 86 -10.67 17.33 -19.05
C ASP A 86 -11.54 16.41 -19.92
N ALA A 87 -12.69 16.02 -19.37
CA ALA A 87 -13.60 15.12 -20.05
C ALA A 87 -14.25 15.74 -21.30
N ALA A 88 -14.39 17.07 -21.36
CA ALA A 88 -14.99 17.76 -22.51
C ALA A 88 -14.02 17.75 -23.70
N LYS A 89 -12.72 17.85 -23.46
CA LYS A 89 -11.68 17.79 -24.48
C LYS A 89 -11.14 16.37 -24.67
N GLN A 90 -11.54 15.42 -23.86
CA GLN A 90 -11.01 14.05 -23.82
C GLN A 90 -9.48 14.03 -23.69
N THR A 91 -8.96 14.75 -22.69
CA THR A 91 -7.53 14.81 -22.40
C THR A 91 -7.24 14.58 -20.90
N VAL A 92 -6.06 14.04 -20.62
CA VAL A 92 -5.49 14.01 -19.28
C VAL A 92 -4.22 14.86 -19.22
N THR A 93 -3.96 15.50 -18.09
CA THR A 93 -2.68 16.16 -17.80
C THR A 93 -1.82 15.18 -17.01
N VAL A 94 -0.65 14.89 -17.54
CA VAL A 94 0.31 13.93 -16.95
C VAL A 94 1.54 14.70 -16.51
N LYS A 95 2.02 14.43 -15.29
CA LYS A 95 3.22 15.01 -14.71
C LYS A 95 4.29 13.93 -14.52
N ASP A 96 5.47 14.14 -15.06
CA ASP A 96 6.66 13.37 -14.68
C ASP A 96 7.03 13.73 -13.22
N VAL A 97 6.98 12.74 -12.34
CA VAL A 97 7.22 12.92 -10.91
C VAL A 97 8.69 13.26 -10.63
N LYS A 98 9.61 12.86 -11.50
CA LYS A 98 11.06 13.09 -11.34
C LYS A 98 11.50 14.46 -11.82
N THR A 99 11.01 14.91 -12.96
CA THR A 99 11.43 16.21 -13.56
C THR A 99 10.46 17.34 -13.20
N GLY A 100 9.20 17.01 -12.92
CA GLY A 100 8.12 17.98 -12.72
C GLY A 100 7.47 18.48 -14.02
N ASP A 101 7.95 18.04 -15.19
CA ASP A 101 7.39 18.41 -16.49
C ASP A 101 5.96 17.87 -16.63
N THR A 102 5.16 18.60 -17.39
CA THR A 102 3.76 18.22 -17.63
C THR A 102 3.47 18.15 -19.13
N GLU A 103 2.66 17.17 -19.53
CA GLU A 103 2.14 17.02 -20.88
C GLU A 103 0.63 16.80 -20.88
N VAL A 104 -0.01 17.06 -22.02
CA VAL A 104 -1.44 16.81 -22.23
C VAL A 104 -1.61 15.67 -23.21
N VAL A 105 -2.24 14.59 -22.77
CA VAL A 105 -2.42 13.35 -23.55
C VAL A 105 -3.89 13.17 -23.91
N PRO A 106 -4.23 13.09 -25.22
CA PRO A 106 -5.61 12.84 -25.66
C PRO A 106 -5.97 11.35 -25.56
N TYR A 107 -7.27 11.06 -25.30
CA TYR A 107 -7.81 9.72 -25.27
C TYR A 107 -9.17 9.63 -25.97
N ASP A 108 -9.51 8.43 -26.45
CA ASP A 108 -10.85 8.06 -26.89
C ASP A 108 -11.62 7.38 -25.74
N ASP A 109 -10.94 6.50 -24.97
CA ASP A 109 -11.47 5.90 -23.76
C ASP A 109 -10.49 6.10 -22.60
N LEU A 110 -11.04 6.33 -21.41
CA LEU A 110 -10.30 6.52 -20.17
C LEU A 110 -10.77 5.53 -19.10
N PHE A 111 -9.81 4.82 -18.50
CA PHE A 111 -10.06 3.95 -17.34
C PHE A 111 -9.38 4.49 -16.10
N LEU A 112 -10.10 4.50 -14.98
CA LEU A 112 -9.65 5.04 -13.70
C LEU A 112 -9.42 3.91 -12.71
N SER A 113 -8.16 3.71 -12.31
CA SER A 113 -7.74 2.75 -11.28
C SER A 113 -6.72 3.39 -10.35
N PRO A 114 -6.99 4.58 -9.76
CA PRO A 114 -5.98 5.37 -9.05
C PRO A 114 -5.56 4.74 -7.71
N GLY A 115 -6.33 3.77 -7.21
CA GLY A 115 -6.14 3.22 -5.87
C GLY A 115 -6.52 4.23 -4.78
N ALA A 116 -5.94 4.07 -3.59
CA ALA A 116 -6.14 4.97 -2.45
C ALA A 116 -4.80 5.25 -1.76
N ASP A 117 -4.67 6.38 -1.11
CA ASP A 117 -3.52 6.71 -0.28
C ASP A 117 -3.87 6.50 1.21
N PRO A 118 -2.91 6.03 2.03
CA PRO A 118 -3.13 5.89 3.48
C PRO A 118 -3.45 7.24 4.12
N ILE A 119 -4.42 7.24 5.03
CA ILE A 119 -4.74 8.44 5.80
C ILE A 119 -3.80 8.55 6.99
N LEU A 120 -3.05 9.65 7.12
CA LEU A 120 -2.24 10.01 8.27
C LEU A 120 -2.93 11.14 9.04
N PRO A 121 -3.68 10.86 10.13
CA PRO A 121 -4.40 11.89 10.87
C PRO A 121 -3.43 12.83 11.57
N LYS A 122 -3.48 14.10 11.21
CA LYS A 122 -2.69 15.17 11.83
C LYS A 122 -3.00 15.40 13.33
N SER A 123 -4.08 14.79 13.83
CA SER A 123 -4.44 14.83 15.25
C SER A 123 -3.54 13.97 16.13
N ILE A 124 -2.78 13.04 15.53
CA ILE A 124 -1.83 12.20 16.27
C ILE A 124 -0.50 12.95 16.35
N ALA A 125 -0.10 13.32 17.55
CA ALA A 125 1.19 13.98 17.75
C ALA A 125 2.34 13.02 17.39
N GLY A 126 3.32 13.50 16.61
CA GLY A 126 4.45 12.69 16.14
C GLY A 126 4.16 11.77 14.95
N ILE A 127 3.03 11.95 14.26
CA ILE A 127 2.64 11.14 13.08
C ILE A 127 3.62 11.29 11.91
N ASP A 128 4.36 12.39 11.85
CA ASP A 128 5.37 12.68 10.81
C ASP A 128 6.78 12.24 11.24
N GLY A 129 6.91 11.42 12.29
CA GLY A 129 8.20 10.92 12.78
C GLY A 129 8.87 9.96 11.81
N ASP A 130 10.20 9.90 11.82
CA ASP A 130 11.00 9.02 10.94
C ASP A 130 10.76 7.53 11.21
N ASN A 131 10.17 7.18 12.35
CA ASN A 131 9.79 5.84 12.76
C ASN A 131 8.33 5.49 12.44
N VAL A 132 7.65 6.30 11.63
CA VAL A 132 6.26 6.08 11.21
C VAL A 132 6.20 5.73 9.73
N PHE A 133 5.57 4.61 9.41
CA PHE A 133 5.49 4.09 8.07
C PHE A 133 4.05 3.73 7.67
N THR A 134 3.79 3.81 6.38
CA THR A 134 2.60 3.21 5.75
C THR A 134 3.06 2.17 4.75
N MET A 135 2.29 1.10 4.59
CA MET A 135 2.62 0.02 3.68
C MET A 135 1.61 -0.02 2.53
N ARG A 136 2.04 0.41 1.34
CA ARG A 136 1.19 0.46 0.16
C ARG A 136 1.84 -0.06 -1.11
N ASN A 137 3.15 0.10 -1.25
CA ASN A 137 3.89 -0.23 -2.46
C ASN A 137 5.23 -0.89 -2.13
N VAL A 138 5.96 -1.28 -3.18
CA VAL A 138 7.25 -1.98 -3.05
C VAL A 138 8.31 -1.11 -2.38
N ASP A 139 8.31 0.21 -2.63
CA ASP A 139 9.29 1.11 -2.00
C ASP A 139 9.01 1.30 -0.51
N ASP A 140 7.72 1.30 -0.11
CA ASP A 140 7.35 1.36 1.30
C ASP A 140 7.89 0.15 2.05
N ILE A 141 7.69 -1.06 1.51
CA ILE A 141 8.13 -2.28 2.19
C ILE A 141 9.65 -2.37 2.27
N ARG A 142 10.39 -1.88 1.25
CA ARG A 142 11.86 -1.77 1.29
C ARG A 142 12.31 -0.81 2.38
N ARG A 143 11.66 0.36 2.50
CA ARG A 143 11.99 1.36 3.55
C ARG A 143 11.72 0.82 4.94
N ILE A 144 10.57 0.16 5.14
CA ILE A 144 10.23 -0.48 6.41
C ILE A 144 11.29 -1.51 6.77
N LYS A 145 11.58 -2.46 5.88
CA LYS A 145 12.56 -3.53 6.12
C LYS A 145 13.95 -2.97 6.43
N ALA A 146 14.40 -2.00 5.65
CA ALA A 146 15.68 -1.34 5.86
C ALA A 146 15.75 -0.62 7.22
N TYR A 147 14.67 0.06 7.64
CA TYR A 147 14.59 0.71 8.95
C TYR A 147 14.65 -0.30 10.08
N LEU A 148 13.85 -1.37 10.01
CA LEU A 148 13.83 -2.45 11.01
C LEU A 148 15.22 -3.04 11.24
N GLU A 149 15.97 -3.29 10.16
CA GLU A 149 17.31 -3.87 10.22
C GLU A 149 18.36 -2.87 10.70
N GLN A 150 18.41 -1.65 10.14
CA GLN A 150 19.40 -0.63 10.48
C GLN A 150 19.26 -0.13 11.91
N GLN A 151 18.04 0.02 12.40
CA GLN A 151 17.78 0.48 13.77
C GLN A 151 17.73 -0.68 14.78
N GLN A 152 17.93 -1.93 14.33
CA GLN A 152 17.83 -3.13 15.18
C GLN A 152 16.52 -3.13 16.00
N VAL A 153 15.41 -2.85 15.33
CA VAL A 153 14.09 -2.76 15.96
C VAL A 153 13.66 -4.13 16.48
N HIS A 154 13.08 -4.15 17.68
CA HIS A 154 12.52 -5.35 18.28
C HIS A 154 11.02 -5.23 18.54
N ASN A 155 10.54 -4.01 18.78
CA ASN A 155 9.14 -3.74 19.15
C ASN A 155 8.48 -2.87 18.08
N VAL A 156 7.44 -3.39 17.47
CA VAL A 156 6.66 -2.72 16.42
C VAL A 156 5.23 -2.52 16.89
N THR A 157 4.65 -1.36 16.60
CA THR A 157 3.22 -1.13 16.80
C THR A 157 2.53 -1.01 15.44
N VAL A 158 1.56 -1.86 15.18
CA VAL A 158 0.65 -1.78 14.03
C VAL A 158 -0.61 -1.05 14.48
N VAL A 159 -0.99 0.01 13.76
CA VAL A 159 -2.19 0.82 14.06
C VAL A 159 -3.24 0.55 13.01
N GLY A 160 -4.37 0.00 13.43
CA GLY A 160 -5.48 -0.45 12.61
C GLY A 160 -5.55 -1.97 12.52
N GLY A 161 -6.67 -2.54 12.98
CA GLY A 161 -6.93 -3.98 13.01
C GLY A 161 -7.74 -4.49 11.81
N GLY A 162 -7.68 -3.80 10.66
CA GLY A 162 -8.22 -4.29 9.39
C GLY A 162 -7.38 -5.42 8.80
N PHE A 163 -7.75 -5.93 7.61
CA PHE A 163 -7.04 -7.04 6.96
C PHE A 163 -5.53 -6.78 6.80
N ILE A 164 -5.15 -5.59 6.35
CA ILE A 164 -3.73 -5.24 6.17
C ILE A 164 -3.00 -5.25 7.50
N GLY A 165 -3.60 -4.70 8.58
CA GLY A 165 -2.97 -4.66 9.90
C GLY A 165 -2.79 -6.03 10.52
N VAL A 166 -3.81 -6.88 10.42
CA VAL A 166 -3.75 -8.27 10.91
C VAL A 166 -2.65 -9.04 10.17
N GLU A 167 -2.61 -8.96 8.84
CA GLU A 167 -1.62 -9.66 8.01
C GLU A 167 -0.20 -9.10 8.23
N THR A 168 -0.08 -7.77 8.45
CA THR A 168 1.20 -7.15 8.82
C THR A 168 1.69 -7.64 10.17
N ALA A 169 0.81 -7.69 11.18
CA ALA A 169 1.16 -8.17 12.52
C ALA A 169 1.60 -9.65 12.49
N GLU A 170 0.88 -10.51 11.76
CA GLU A 170 1.25 -11.91 11.54
C GLU A 170 2.66 -12.06 10.97
N ASN A 171 2.95 -11.31 9.90
CA ASN A 171 4.25 -11.39 9.23
C ASN A 171 5.38 -10.80 10.08
N LEU A 172 5.12 -9.75 10.86
CA LEU A 172 6.12 -9.22 11.81
C LEU A 172 6.42 -10.23 12.92
N ILE A 173 5.41 -10.87 13.51
CA ILE A 173 5.62 -11.96 14.51
C ILE A 173 6.44 -13.09 13.88
N SER A 174 6.09 -13.52 12.68
CA SER A 174 6.83 -14.56 11.94
C SER A 174 8.28 -14.15 11.64
N GLY A 175 8.53 -12.84 11.46
CA GLY A 175 9.86 -12.25 11.30
C GLY A 175 10.64 -12.09 12.61
N GLY A 176 10.06 -12.46 13.76
CA GLY A 176 10.73 -12.44 15.08
C GLY A 176 10.58 -11.13 15.85
N TYR A 177 9.69 -10.22 15.43
CA TYR A 177 9.44 -8.96 16.13
C TYR A 177 8.39 -9.15 17.23
N GLN A 178 8.45 -8.30 18.27
CA GLN A 178 7.37 -8.15 19.25
C GLN A 178 6.36 -7.15 18.69
N VAL A 179 5.08 -7.50 18.67
CA VAL A 179 4.06 -6.71 17.98
C VAL A 179 2.96 -6.27 18.93
N ASN A 180 2.70 -4.96 18.95
CA ASN A 180 1.44 -4.39 19.43
C ASN A 180 0.52 -4.18 18.22
N LEU A 181 -0.74 -4.58 18.30
CA LEU A 181 -1.79 -4.22 17.35
C LEU A 181 -2.84 -3.40 18.08
N VAL A 182 -3.02 -2.14 17.64
CA VAL A 182 -3.98 -1.21 18.24
C VAL A 182 -5.13 -0.97 17.27
N GLU A 183 -6.36 -1.22 17.73
CA GLU A 183 -7.60 -1.00 16.97
C GLU A 183 -8.58 -0.14 17.78
N GLY A 184 -9.11 0.89 17.11
CA GLY A 184 -10.05 1.83 17.74
C GLY A 184 -11.47 1.27 17.95
N GLN A 185 -11.85 0.25 17.17
CA GLN A 185 -13.12 -0.44 17.32
C GLN A 185 -13.03 -1.51 18.43
N ASP A 186 -14.18 -2.05 18.84
CA ASP A 186 -14.27 -3.05 19.89
C ASP A 186 -13.61 -4.38 19.51
N HIS A 187 -13.46 -4.66 18.22
CA HIS A 187 -12.76 -5.83 17.69
C HIS A 187 -12.03 -5.53 16.38
N ILE A 188 -11.04 -6.36 16.05
CA ILE A 188 -10.35 -6.32 14.75
C ILE A 188 -11.28 -6.84 13.64
N LEU A 189 -10.90 -6.56 12.37
CA LEU A 189 -11.67 -7.01 11.20
C LEU A 189 -13.16 -6.60 11.29
N ALA A 190 -13.42 -5.31 11.47
CA ALA A 190 -14.76 -4.75 11.71
C ALA A 190 -15.84 -5.13 10.66
N THR A 191 -15.45 -5.73 9.54
CA THR A 191 -16.35 -6.29 8.52
C THR A 191 -16.86 -7.69 8.85
N LEU A 192 -16.28 -8.36 9.86
CA LEU A 192 -16.73 -9.67 10.34
C LEU A 192 -17.70 -9.48 11.51
N ASP A 193 -18.55 -10.47 11.75
CA ASP A 193 -19.34 -10.54 12.95
C ASP A 193 -18.43 -10.77 14.19
N ASP A 194 -18.81 -10.28 15.36
CA ASP A 194 -18.00 -10.29 16.58
C ASP A 194 -17.50 -11.69 16.95
N ASP A 195 -18.36 -12.70 16.86
CA ASP A 195 -18.00 -14.09 17.16
C ASP A 195 -16.91 -14.65 16.22
N MET A 196 -16.94 -14.23 14.95
CA MET A 196 -15.91 -14.60 13.96
C MET A 196 -14.59 -13.83 14.20
N ALA A 197 -14.69 -12.54 14.53
CA ALA A 197 -13.52 -11.72 14.85
C ALA A 197 -12.79 -12.25 16.09
N GLN A 198 -13.53 -12.73 17.11
CA GLN A 198 -12.95 -13.33 18.33
C GLN A 198 -12.06 -14.54 18.04
N ILE A 199 -12.38 -15.36 17.03
CA ILE A 199 -11.53 -16.50 16.64
C ILE A 199 -10.16 -15.99 16.16
N VAL A 200 -10.13 -14.95 15.33
CA VAL A 200 -8.89 -14.34 14.85
C VAL A 200 -8.13 -13.68 16.00
N GLN A 201 -8.83 -12.92 16.85
CA GLN A 201 -8.23 -12.27 18.03
C GLN A 201 -7.55 -13.29 18.95
N LYS A 202 -8.25 -14.40 19.22
CA LYS A 202 -7.66 -15.49 20.02
C LYS A 202 -6.40 -16.03 19.35
N THR A 203 -6.42 -16.28 18.07
CA THR A 203 -5.25 -16.77 17.33
C THR A 203 -4.07 -15.79 17.45
N MET A 204 -4.32 -14.48 17.32
CA MET A 204 -3.27 -13.47 17.48
C MET A 204 -2.68 -13.45 18.89
N LEU A 205 -3.54 -13.54 19.91
CA LEU A 205 -3.11 -13.62 21.32
C LEU A 205 -2.29 -14.88 21.60
N ASP A 206 -2.71 -16.01 21.04
CA ASP A 206 -1.99 -17.30 21.16
C ASP A 206 -0.59 -17.23 20.50
N HIS A 207 -0.39 -16.33 19.52
CA HIS A 207 0.89 -16.05 18.89
C HIS A 207 1.62 -14.83 19.49
N ASN A 208 1.26 -14.41 20.70
CA ASN A 208 1.90 -13.33 21.46
C ASN A 208 1.80 -11.94 20.84
N VAL A 209 0.80 -11.65 20.02
CA VAL A 209 0.48 -10.27 19.64
C VAL A 209 -0.14 -9.58 20.86
N ASN A 210 0.41 -8.43 21.25
CA ASN A 210 -0.21 -7.58 22.26
C ASN A 210 -1.37 -6.79 21.62
N LEU A 211 -2.57 -7.38 21.64
CA LEU A 211 -3.76 -6.82 21.04
C LEU A 211 -4.43 -5.80 21.97
N VAL A 212 -4.70 -4.61 21.48
CA VAL A 212 -5.44 -3.54 22.16
C VAL A 212 -6.59 -3.10 21.25
N THR A 213 -7.83 -3.38 21.68
CA THR A 213 -9.06 -2.94 20.99
C THR A 213 -9.79 -1.89 21.81
N GLY A 214 -10.68 -1.13 21.20
CA GLY A 214 -11.45 -0.06 21.86
C GLY A 214 -10.60 1.14 22.28
N ASP A 215 -9.38 1.30 21.76
CA ASP A 215 -8.49 2.39 22.12
C ASP A 215 -7.77 2.95 20.87
N THR A 216 -7.40 4.21 20.91
CA THR A 216 -6.80 4.90 19.77
C THR A 216 -5.45 5.50 20.11
N VAL A 217 -4.55 5.58 19.14
CA VAL A 217 -3.26 6.25 19.29
C VAL A 217 -3.46 7.76 19.28
N THR A 218 -2.90 8.44 20.26
CA THR A 218 -2.94 9.91 20.38
C THR A 218 -1.58 10.55 20.22
N GLN A 219 -0.50 9.82 20.55
CA GLN A 219 0.86 10.33 20.44
C GLN A 219 1.83 9.21 20.08
N ILE A 220 2.77 9.56 19.21
CA ILE A 220 3.89 8.73 18.78
C ILE A 220 5.19 9.40 19.23
N GLY A 221 5.98 8.70 20.02
CA GLY A 221 7.32 9.11 20.44
C GLY A 221 8.41 8.31 19.74
N ALA A 222 9.66 8.54 20.09
CA ALA A 222 10.80 7.84 19.50
C ALA A 222 10.79 6.31 19.81
N LYS A 223 10.28 5.92 20.99
CA LYS A 223 10.24 4.52 21.44
C LYS A 223 8.93 4.14 22.16
N THR A 224 7.91 4.96 22.00
CA THR A 224 6.64 4.75 22.72
C THR A 224 5.46 5.22 21.89
N VAL A 225 4.33 4.56 22.08
CA VAL A 225 3.01 4.97 21.58
C VAL A 225 2.09 5.20 22.78
N THR A 226 1.45 6.35 22.84
CA THR A 226 0.47 6.69 23.89
C THR A 226 -0.93 6.59 23.32
N LEU A 227 -1.82 5.93 24.07
CA LEU A 227 -3.20 5.70 23.70
C LEU A 227 -4.13 6.73 24.38
N ALA A 228 -5.36 6.84 23.92
CA ALA A 228 -6.37 7.75 24.48
C ALA A 228 -6.73 7.41 25.93
N SER A 229 -6.66 6.16 26.33
CA SER A 229 -6.80 5.70 27.73
C SER A 229 -5.67 6.20 28.66
N GLY A 230 -4.57 6.74 28.11
CA GLY A 230 -3.35 7.09 28.84
C GLY A 230 -2.34 5.92 28.95
N LYS A 231 -2.68 4.73 28.45
CA LYS A 231 -1.75 3.59 28.38
C LYS A 231 -0.61 3.92 27.41
N THR A 232 0.61 3.54 27.78
CA THR A 232 1.78 3.68 26.91
C THR A 232 2.32 2.30 26.54
N LEU A 233 2.60 2.10 25.26
CA LEU A 233 3.19 0.89 24.70
C LEU A 233 4.63 1.18 24.28
N THR A 234 5.54 0.23 24.49
CA THR A 234 6.89 0.28 23.94
C THR A 234 6.81 0.01 22.43
N SER A 235 7.41 0.89 21.65
CA SER A 235 7.42 0.77 20.19
C SER A 235 8.60 1.55 19.62
N GLU A 236 9.46 0.89 18.89
CA GLU A 236 10.62 1.50 18.22
C GLU A 236 10.28 1.85 16.76
N GLU A 237 9.25 1.23 16.23
CA GLU A 237 8.66 1.51 14.92
C GLU A 237 7.13 1.43 14.98
N ILE A 238 6.47 2.26 14.18
CA ILE A 238 5.01 2.28 14.08
C ILE A 238 4.61 2.09 12.63
N GLY A 239 4.14 0.88 12.33
CA GLY A 239 3.48 0.55 11.07
C GLY A 239 2.01 0.95 11.11
N ARG A 240 1.53 1.70 10.14
CA ARG A 240 0.12 2.00 9.99
C ARG A 240 -0.46 1.28 8.80
N ALA A 241 -1.35 0.34 9.08
CA ALA A 241 -2.21 -0.26 8.09
C ALA A 241 -3.55 0.49 8.10
N HIS A 242 -3.85 1.22 7.05
CA HIS A 242 -5.17 1.83 6.88
C HIS A 242 -5.68 1.55 5.46
N VAL A 243 -6.90 1.08 5.41
CA VAL A 243 -7.72 1.05 4.19
C VAL A 243 -8.69 2.22 4.26
#